data_ebb35da9ffb9c610101d364dbb822707
#
_entry.id   ebb35da9ffb9c610101d364dbb822707
#
_cell.length_a   1.000
_cell.length_b   1.000
_cell.length_c   1.000
_cell.angle_alpha   90.00
_cell.angle_beta   90.00
_cell.angle_gamma   90.00
#
_symmetry.space_group_name_H-M   'P 1'
#
loop_
_entity.id
_entity.type
_entity.pdbx_description
1 polymer ?
#
loop_
_entity_poly.entity_id
_entity_poly.type
_entity_poly.pdbx_seq_one_letter_code
_entity_poly.pdbx_strand_id
1 'polypeptide(L)'
;MKIYGYILAASLACTLFSCGEDGVLPEPEPPVVGPGDKDEPDEKPDKIQLGITASLQSMSQTRGIIEAFMPGHDMGVFVATSGTGQTTKNASYLFDGKTWNADRDVPVEGDADVVAYLPYDKAVTDYAKVAFDLTDQDDILYGTAKVTKDIPTASLEMKHAMTLVRVRLMKDEYMGTGLVSDMTFKNVYTAGTLDATAG
;
A
#
# COMPACT_ATOMS: atom_id res chain seq x y z
N MET A 1 -25.07 -27.74 -9.94
CA MET A 1 -25.58 -28.90 -9.17
C MET A 1 -24.50 -29.97 -9.15
N LYS A 2 -23.83 -30.13 -8.03
CA LYS A 2 -23.20 -31.31 -7.44
C LYS A 2 -22.17 -30.86 -6.40
N ILE A 3 -22.55 -31.00 -5.17
CA ILE A 3 -21.76 -30.78 -3.95
C ILE A 3 -21.03 -32.09 -3.68
N TYR A 4 -19.74 -32.07 -3.43
CA TYR A 4 -19.01 -33.18 -2.83
C TYR A 4 -18.38 -32.71 -1.51
N GLY A 5 -18.98 -33.19 -0.42
CA GLY A 5 -18.40 -33.14 0.90
C GLY A 5 -17.43 -34.31 1.11
N TYR A 6 -16.29 -34.03 1.75
CA TYR A 6 -15.41 -35.07 2.29
C TYR A 6 -15.37 -34.92 3.81
N ILE A 7 -15.88 -35.98 4.45
CA ILE A 7 -15.76 -36.25 5.88
C ILE A 7 -14.45 -37.04 6.05
N LEU A 8 -13.55 -36.58 6.89
CA LEU A 8 -12.41 -37.38 7.34
C LEU A 8 -12.58 -37.71 8.80
N ALA A 9 -12.70 -39.03 9.06
CA ALA A 9 -12.83 -39.60 10.37
C ALA A 9 -11.49 -39.72 11.08
N ALA A 10 -11.44 -39.27 12.33
CA ALA A 10 -10.31 -39.45 13.22
C ALA A 10 -10.45 -40.81 13.93
N SER A 11 -9.48 -41.68 13.76
CA SER A 11 -9.36 -42.93 14.53
C SER A 11 -8.45 -42.74 15.74
N LEU A 12 -9.03 -42.95 16.91
CA LEU A 12 -8.40 -42.99 18.22
C LEU A 12 -7.86 -44.40 18.47
N ALA A 13 -6.56 -44.54 18.65
CA ALA A 13 -5.94 -45.79 19.09
C ALA A 13 -5.41 -45.64 20.52
N CYS A 14 -6.14 -46.23 21.47
CA CYS A 14 -5.65 -46.49 22.82
C CYS A 14 -4.82 -47.77 22.84
N THR A 15 -3.58 -47.73 23.33
CA THR A 15 -2.83 -48.92 23.75
C THR A 15 -2.55 -48.84 25.23
N LEU A 16 -3.22 -49.72 25.94
CA LEU A 16 -2.92 -50.05 27.33
C LEU A 16 -1.72 -51.01 27.35
N PHE A 17 -0.70 -50.69 28.13
CA PHE A 17 0.29 -51.68 28.51
C PHE A 17 0.35 -51.82 30.02
N SER A 18 0.36 -53.07 30.40
CA SER A 18 0.20 -53.72 31.69
C SER A 18 1.46 -53.69 32.56
N CYS A 19 1.22 -53.80 33.86
CA CYS A 19 2.16 -53.96 34.97
C CYS A 19 3.22 -55.04 34.81
N GLY A 20 4.39 -54.83 35.46
CA GLY A 20 5.42 -55.81 35.81
C GLY A 20 6.44 -55.18 36.73
N GLU A 21 6.30 -55.47 37.97
CA GLU A 21 7.15 -55.96 39.10
C GLU A 21 8.54 -55.36 39.34
N ASP A 22 8.67 -54.86 40.57
CA ASP A 22 9.80 -54.90 41.52
C ASP A 22 11.22 -54.56 41.04
N GLY A 23 11.66 -53.36 41.41
CA GLY A 23 13.07 -52.96 41.39
C GLY A 23 13.30 -51.71 42.24
N VAL A 24 13.97 -51.92 43.35
CA VAL A 24 14.60 -51.00 44.28
C VAL A 24 14.78 -49.58 43.76
N LEU A 25 14.18 -48.63 44.46
CA LEU A 25 14.37 -47.19 44.24
C LEU A 25 15.83 -46.78 44.59
N PRO A 26 16.59 -46.21 43.66
CA PRO A 26 17.72 -45.41 44.03
C PRO A 26 17.25 -44.03 44.51
N GLU A 27 17.90 -43.57 45.57
CA GLU A 27 17.78 -42.29 46.22
C GLU A 27 17.88 -41.15 45.16
N PRO A 28 17.01 -40.09 45.19
CA PRO A 28 17.10 -39.03 44.25
C PRO A 28 18.34 -38.19 44.45
N GLU A 29 19.23 -38.19 43.46
CA GLU A 29 20.33 -37.25 43.39
C GLU A 29 19.77 -35.80 43.30
N PRO A 30 20.40 -34.82 43.97
CA PRO A 30 19.98 -33.42 43.89
C PRO A 30 20.10 -32.92 42.45
N PRO A 31 19.19 -32.04 41.96
CA PRO A 31 19.22 -31.56 40.61
C PRO A 31 20.53 -30.79 40.36
N VAL A 32 21.31 -31.28 39.41
CA VAL A 32 22.43 -30.54 38.83
C VAL A 32 21.82 -29.36 38.10
N VAL A 33 21.94 -28.17 38.70
CA VAL A 33 21.64 -26.91 38.05
C VAL A 33 22.73 -26.68 37.00
N GLY A 34 22.49 -27.13 35.79
CA GLY A 34 23.26 -26.70 34.61
C GLY A 34 23.07 -25.18 34.41
N PRO A 35 24.07 -24.48 33.87
CA PRO A 35 23.90 -23.08 33.53
C PRO A 35 22.71 -22.94 32.58
N GLY A 36 21.67 -22.24 33.03
CA GLY A 36 20.46 -22.03 32.25
C GLY A 36 20.79 -21.32 30.94
N ASP A 37 20.58 -22.04 29.87
CA ASP A 37 20.29 -21.39 28.58
C ASP A 37 19.03 -20.59 28.78
N LYS A 38 19.23 -19.32 29.05
CA LYS A 38 18.18 -18.34 28.83
C LYS A 38 18.07 -18.17 27.31
N ASP A 39 17.22 -18.96 26.71
CA ASP A 39 16.58 -18.57 25.49
C ASP A 39 15.72 -17.32 25.79
N GLU A 40 16.37 -16.17 25.89
CA GLU A 40 15.71 -14.90 25.69
C GLU A 40 15.16 -14.97 24.26
N PRO A 41 13.84 -14.88 24.04
CA PRO A 41 13.35 -14.65 22.71
C PRO A 41 14.03 -13.37 22.23
N ASP A 42 14.76 -13.46 21.13
CA ASP A 42 15.24 -12.30 20.37
C ASP A 42 14.00 -11.46 20.03
N GLU A 43 13.61 -10.55 20.94
CA GLU A 43 12.69 -9.49 20.65
C GLU A 43 13.40 -8.58 19.65
N LYS A 44 13.25 -8.96 18.38
CA LYS A 44 13.57 -8.09 17.27
C LYS A 44 12.83 -6.79 17.56
N PRO A 45 13.53 -5.65 17.72
CA PRO A 45 12.87 -4.41 18.11
C PRO A 45 11.73 -4.15 17.11
N ASP A 46 10.52 -3.98 17.64
CA ASP A 46 9.34 -3.70 16.85
C ASP A 46 9.65 -2.47 15.99
N LYS A 47 9.83 -2.71 14.68
CA LYS A 47 10.06 -1.63 13.73
C LYS A 47 8.79 -0.82 13.64
N ILE A 48 8.91 0.48 13.92
CA ILE A 48 7.80 1.41 13.79
C ILE A 48 7.38 1.46 12.30
N GLN A 49 6.12 1.13 12.03
CA GLN A 49 5.59 1.04 10.68
C GLN A 49 5.01 2.38 10.24
N LEU A 50 5.13 2.70 8.94
CA LEU A 50 4.54 3.88 8.35
C LEU A 50 3.01 3.75 8.28
N GLY A 51 2.29 4.63 8.97
CA GLY A 51 0.87 4.86 8.76
C GLY A 51 0.63 5.91 7.68
N ILE A 52 -0.49 5.82 6.96
CA ILE A 52 -0.89 6.82 5.97
C ILE A 52 -2.31 7.31 6.22
N THR A 53 -2.45 8.63 6.19
CA THR A 53 -3.72 9.31 5.97
C THR A 53 -3.60 10.13 4.70
N ALA A 54 -4.63 10.13 3.85
CA ALA A 54 -4.60 10.88 2.61
C ALA A 54 -5.89 11.66 2.41
N SER A 55 -5.74 12.90 1.94
CA SER A 55 -6.82 13.77 1.47
C SER A 55 -6.56 14.19 0.05
N LEU A 56 -7.61 14.59 -0.66
CA LEU A 56 -7.49 15.15 -2.00
C LEU A 56 -7.49 16.66 -1.93
N GLN A 57 -6.59 17.29 -2.68
CA GLN A 57 -6.69 18.72 -2.90
C GLN A 57 -7.97 19.01 -3.70
N SER A 58 -8.85 19.86 -3.14
CA SER A 58 -10.12 20.17 -3.80
C SER A 58 -9.90 20.92 -5.10
N MET A 59 -10.34 20.32 -6.21
CA MET A 59 -10.54 21.03 -7.48
C MET A 59 -12.01 21.37 -7.65
N SER A 60 -12.33 22.50 -8.30
CA SER A 60 -13.72 22.84 -8.59
C SER A 60 -14.32 21.79 -9.54
N GLN A 61 -15.44 21.21 -9.11
CA GLN A 61 -16.20 20.07 -9.63
C GLN A 61 -16.06 19.79 -11.13
N THR A 62 -15.48 18.64 -11.46
CA THR A 62 -15.38 18.14 -12.82
C THR A 62 -15.51 16.62 -12.82
N ARG A 63 -16.41 16.08 -13.65
CA ARG A 63 -16.57 14.62 -13.81
C ARG A 63 -15.36 14.04 -14.54
N GLY A 64 -14.87 12.88 -14.09
CA GLY A 64 -13.77 12.14 -14.71
C GLY A 64 -12.44 12.23 -13.98
N ILE A 65 -12.40 12.90 -12.83
CA ILE A 65 -11.26 12.93 -11.91
C ILE A 65 -11.61 12.19 -10.61
N ILE A 66 -10.60 11.78 -9.87
CA ILE A 66 -10.78 11.20 -8.55
C ILE A 66 -11.22 12.29 -7.57
N GLU A 67 -12.51 12.31 -7.21
CA GLU A 67 -13.08 13.27 -6.25
C GLU A 67 -13.01 12.75 -4.80
N ALA A 68 -12.88 11.43 -4.62
CA ALA A 68 -12.74 10.77 -3.34
C ALA A 68 -12.01 9.44 -3.50
N PHE A 69 -11.29 9.02 -2.47
CA PHE A 69 -10.73 7.68 -2.45
C PHE A 69 -11.83 6.64 -2.27
N MET A 70 -11.78 5.60 -3.09
CA MET A 70 -12.73 4.48 -3.08
C MET A 70 -12.00 3.19 -2.69
N PRO A 71 -12.68 2.23 -2.06
CA PRO A 71 -12.11 0.93 -1.81
C PRO A 71 -11.53 0.33 -3.10
N GLY A 72 -10.30 -0.15 -3.02
CA GLY A 72 -9.57 -0.68 -4.18
C GLY A 72 -8.63 0.32 -4.85
N HIS A 73 -8.64 1.60 -4.48
CA HIS A 73 -7.56 2.51 -4.88
C HIS A 73 -6.25 2.06 -4.25
N ASP A 74 -5.20 2.04 -5.06
CA ASP A 74 -3.88 1.55 -4.69
C ASP A 74 -2.83 2.62 -5.00
N MET A 75 -2.07 3.06 -3.98
CA MET A 75 -1.01 4.05 -4.17
C MET A 75 0.37 3.44 -4.00
N GLY A 76 1.32 3.92 -4.80
CA GLY A 76 2.74 3.64 -4.62
C GLY A 76 3.36 4.61 -3.63
N VAL A 77 4.15 4.09 -2.69
CA VAL A 77 4.75 4.87 -1.61
C VAL A 77 6.24 4.58 -1.51
N PHE A 78 7.03 5.64 -1.40
CA PHE A 78 8.44 5.61 -1.09
C PHE A 78 8.71 6.38 0.19
N VAL A 79 9.66 5.90 0.98
CA VAL A 79 10.18 6.61 2.16
C VAL A 79 11.65 6.91 1.92
N ALA A 80 11.99 8.18 1.85
CA ALA A 80 13.36 8.64 1.69
C ALA A 80 13.88 9.15 3.04
N THR A 81 14.76 8.37 3.69
CA THR A 81 15.33 8.72 5.00
C THR A 81 16.28 9.90 4.87
N SER A 82 16.01 10.95 5.63
CA SER A 82 16.79 12.19 5.62
C SER A 82 18.27 11.94 5.99
N GLY A 83 19.17 12.55 5.25
CA GLY A 83 20.60 12.50 5.51
C GLY A 83 21.33 11.21 5.13
N THR A 84 20.62 10.14 4.76
CA THR A 84 21.24 8.86 4.38
C THR A 84 21.24 8.62 2.88
N GLY A 85 20.38 9.29 2.14
CA GLY A 85 20.12 9.02 0.72
C GLY A 85 19.46 7.66 0.47
N GLN A 86 19.05 6.97 1.53
CA GLN A 86 18.35 5.68 1.41
C GLN A 86 16.87 5.91 1.14
N THR A 87 16.37 5.19 0.15
CA THR A 87 14.94 5.20 -0.20
C THR A 87 14.41 3.76 -0.15
N THR A 88 13.22 3.58 0.41
CA THR A 88 12.56 2.28 0.38
C THR A 88 12.20 1.89 -1.05
N LYS A 89 11.97 0.58 -1.24
CA LYS A 89 11.33 0.12 -2.48
C LYS A 89 9.87 0.60 -2.50
N ASN A 90 9.35 0.82 -3.70
CA ASN A 90 7.95 1.13 -3.95
C ASN A 90 7.03 0.14 -3.24
N ALA A 91 6.28 0.61 -2.25
CA ALA A 91 5.31 -0.18 -1.51
C ALA A 91 3.89 0.15 -1.99
N SER A 92 3.06 -0.87 -2.15
CA SER A 92 1.63 -0.68 -2.45
C SER A 92 0.86 -0.44 -1.17
N TYR A 93 0.02 0.60 -1.16
CA TYR A 93 -0.92 0.89 -0.10
C TYR A 93 -2.34 0.86 -0.66
N LEU A 94 -3.07 -0.19 -0.33
CA LEU A 94 -4.45 -0.40 -0.77
C LEU A 94 -5.44 0.26 0.20
N PHE A 95 -6.37 1.05 -0.33
CA PHE A 95 -7.45 1.64 0.44
C PHE A 95 -8.62 0.67 0.59
N ASP A 96 -9.02 0.37 1.83
CA ASP A 96 -10.14 -0.53 2.13
C ASP A 96 -11.49 0.18 2.31
N GLY A 97 -11.50 1.50 2.19
CA GLY A 97 -12.65 2.37 2.44
C GLY A 97 -12.58 3.12 3.76
N LYS A 98 -11.55 2.85 4.59
CA LYS A 98 -11.28 3.52 5.87
C LYS A 98 -9.80 3.82 6.06
N THR A 99 -8.95 2.84 5.77
CA THR A 99 -7.50 2.90 6.02
C THR A 99 -6.72 2.48 4.78
N TRP A 100 -5.50 2.97 4.71
CA TRP A 100 -4.51 2.57 3.72
C TRP A 100 -3.65 1.45 4.30
N ASN A 101 -3.66 0.29 3.66
CA ASN A 101 -3.00 -0.91 4.15
C ASN A 101 -1.82 -1.26 3.24
N ALA A 102 -0.63 -1.35 3.82
CA ALA A 102 0.60 -1.66 3.08
C ALA A 102 0.66 -3.14 2.70
N ASP A 103 1.24 -3.44 1.52
CA ASP A 103 1.51 -4.80 1.04
C ASP A 103 2.70 -5.46 1.77
N ARG A 104 3.50 -4.67 2.50
CA ARG A 104 4.70 -5.09 3.21
C ARG A 104 5.03 -4.15 4.36
N ASP A 105 5.98 -4.55 5.20
CA ASP A 105 6.54 -3.68 6.22
C ASP A 105 7.28 -2.49 5.59
N VAL A 106 6.90 -1.29 6.02
CA VAL A 106 7.53 -0.01 5.63
C VAL A 106 8.00 0.69 6.91
N PRO A 107 9.21 0.39 7.39
CA PRO A 107 9.70 0.94 8.64
C PRO A 107 10.09 2.41 8.52
N VAL A 108 9.79 3.18 9.57
CA VAL A 108 10.27 4.55 9.77
C VAL A 108 11.39 4.51 10.81
N GLU A 109 12.63 4.68 10.36
CA GLU A 109 13.82 4.57 11.23
C GLU A 109 14.29 5.93 11.79
N GLY A 110 13.80 7.03 11.22
CA GLY A 110 14.15 8.40 11.59
C GLY A 110 13.33 9.41 10.81
N ASP A 111 13.84 10.63 10.73
CA ASP A 111 13.21 11.66 9.89
C ASP A 111 13.26 11.25 8.42
N ALA A 112 12.12 11.30 7.75
CA ALA A 112 12.01 10.88 6.37
C ALA A 112 10.97 11.71 5.60
N ASP A 113 11.20 11.81 4.30
CA ASP A 113 10.21 12.30 3.34
C ASP A 113 9.46 11.10 2.76
N VAL A 114 8.14 11.15 2.82
CA VAL A 114 7.24 10.20 2.20
C VAL A 114 6.78 10.77 0.88
N VAL A 115 6.95 10.02 -0.20
CA VAL A 115 6.50 10.39 -1.55
C VAL A 115 5.49 9.35 -2.00
N ALA A 116 4.32 9.80 -2.41
CA ALA A 116 3.22 8.93 -2.84
C ALA A 116 2.70 9.33 -4.21
N TYR A 117 2.24 8.35 -4.96
CA TYR A 117 1.57 8.55 -6.25
C TYR A 117 0.46 7.50 -6.43
N LEU A 118 -0.53 7.82 -7.24
CA LEU A 118 -1.66 6.92 -7.56
C LEU A 118 -1.99 7.08 -9.07
N PRO A 119 -2.27 5.97 -9.77
CA PRO A 119 -2.35 4.58 -9.31
C PRO A 119 -0.96 3.93 -9.10
N TYR A 120 -0.90 2.90 -8.26
CA TYR A 120 0.32 2.12 -8.04
C TYR A 120 0.74 1.37 -9.30
N ASP A 121 2.02 1.44 -9.62
CA ASP A 121 2.65 0.57 -10.61
C ASP A 121 3.90 -0.08 -10.01
N LYS A 122 3.91 -1.41 -9.97
CA LYS A 122 5.03 -2.21 -9.46
C LYS A 122 6.34 -2.03 -10.23
N ALA A 123 6.27 -1.55 -11.48
CA ALA A 123 7.44 -1.30 -12.33
C ALA A 123 8.17 -0.02 -11.95
N VAL A 124 7.52 0.90 -11.21
CA VAL A 124 8.12 2.14 -10.76
C VAL A 124 9.14 1.86 -9.67
N THR A 125 10.38 2.24 -9.92
CA THR A 125 11.51 2.10 -8.99
C THR A 125 12.09 3.44 -8.53
N ASP A 126 11.64 4.54 -9.14
CA ASP A 126 12.10 5.89 -8.89
C ASP A 126 10.89 6.84 -8.88
N TYR A 127 10.62 7.45 -7.75
CA TYR A 127 9.48 8.37 -7.59
C TYR A 127 9.63 9.66 -8.41
N ALA A 128 10.84 10.01 -8.85
CA ALA A 128 11.06 11.13 -9.77
C ALA A 128 10.78 10.77 -11.24
N LYS A 129 10.43 9.52 -11.53
CA LYS A 129 10.20 8.99 -12.89
C LYS A 129 9.00 8.03 -12.92
N VAL A 130 7.88 8.44 -12.37
CA VAL A 130 6.63 7.68 -12.47
C VAL A 130 6.10 7.79 -13.90
N ALA A 131 6.18 6.70 -14.65
CA ALA A 131 5.67 6.67 -16.02
C ALA A 131 4.14 6.74 -16.03
N PHE A 132 3.58 7.43 -16.99
CA PHE A 132 2.15 7.48 -17.20
C PHE A 132 1.77 7.41 -18.68
N ASP A 133 0.59 6.88 -18.96
CA ASP A 133 -0.07 6.88 -20.26
C ASP A 133 -1.53 7.30 -20.05
N LEU A 134 -1.96 8.33 -20.76
CA LEU A 134 -3.32 8.88 -20.67
C LEU A 134 -4.26 8.26 -21.72
N THR A 135 -3.89 7.19 -22.37
CA THR A 135 -4.73 6.51 -23.37
C THR A 135 -6.08 6.11 -22.77
N ASP A 136 -6.05 5.62 -21.51
CA ASP A 136 -7.25 5.24 -20.76
C ASP A 136 -7.85 6.40 -19.95
N GLN A 137 -7.23 7.59 -20.02
CA GLN A 137 -7.65 8.82 -19.32
C GLN A 137 -7.69 8.66 -17.79
N ASP A 138 -6.81 7.83 -17.24
CA ASP A 138 -6.66 7.65 -15.81
C ASP A 138 -6.15 8.95 -15.16
N ASP A 139 -6.72 9.26 -14.01
CA ASP A 139 -6.28 10.40 -13.21
C ASP A 139 -5.05 10.01 -12.39
N ILE A 140 -4.05 10.86 -12.43
CA ILE A 140 -2.79 10.63 -11.73
C ILE A 140 -2.66 11.62 -10.59
N LEU A 141 -2.48 11.07 -9.40
CA LEU A 141 -2.31 11.84 -8.17
C LEU A 141 -0.89 11.68 -7.64
N TYR A 142 -0.40 12.71 -6.97
CA TYR A 142 0.86 12.67 -6.25
C TYR A 142 0.79 13.51 -4.98
N GLY A 143 1.64 13.22 -4.01
CA GLY A 143 1.72 13.97 -2.77
C GLY A 143 2.95 13.61 -1.95
N THR A 144 3.34 14.52 -1.07
CA THR A 144 4.48 14.35 -0.20
C THR A 144 4.12 14.68 1.24
N ALA A 145 4.77 14.03 2.19
CA ALA A 145 4.66 14.33 3.61
C ALA A 145 6.00 14.08 4.31
N LYS A 146 6.17 14.66 5.50
CA LYS A 146 7.31 14.37 6.36
C LYS A 146 6.85 13.52 7.53
N VAL A 147 7.68 12.55 7.90
CA VAL A 147 7.48 11.70 9.07
C VAL A 147 8.73 11.68 9.93
N THR A 148 8.54 11.36 11.18
CA THR A 148 9.62 11.11 12.14
C THR A 148 9.38 9.78 12.84
N LYS A 149 10.39 9.26 13.52
CA LYS A 149 10.22 8.04 14.33
C LYS A 149 9.11 8.18 15.38
N ASP A 150 8.95 9.39 15.95
CA ASP A 150 7.93 9.67 16.98
C ASP A 150 6.53 9.91 16.39
N ILE A 151 6.47 10.35 15.12
CA ILE A 151 5.22 10.58 14.37
C ILE A 151 5.32 9.84 13.02
N PRO A 152 5.12 8.52 13.02
CA PRO A 152 5.32 7.69 11.84
C PRO A 152 4.12 7.68 10.89
N THR A 153 3.16 8.59 11.06
CA THR A 153 1.98 8.69 10.19
C THR A 153 2.15 9.85 9.21
N ALA A 154 2.21 9.52 7.93
CA ALA A 154 2.22 10.49 6.85
C ALA A 154 0.82 11.04 6.59
N SER A 155 0.67 12.36 6.65
CA SER A 155 -0.56 13.05 6.26
C SER A 155 -0.36 13.62 4.85
N LEU A 156 -0.87 12.92 3.85
CA LEU A 156 -0.69 13.25 2.44
C LEU A 156 -1.84 14.12 1.94
N GLU A 157 -1.52 15.26 1.33
CA GLU A 157 -2.45 16.02 0.50
C GLU A 157 -2.15 15.68 -0.97
N MET A 158 -2.98 14.82 -1.55
CA MET A 158 -2.79 14.35 -2.93
C MET A 158 -3.31 15.37 -3.92
N LYS A 159 -2.49 15.68 -4.92
CA LYS A 159 -2.75 16.65 -5.99
C LYS A 159 -2.91 15.92 -7.30
N HIS A 160 -3.73 16.47 -8.18
CA HIS A 160 -3.84 15.99 -9.56
C HIS A 160 -2.60 16.42 -10.35
N ALA A 161 -1.93 15.47 -11.00
CA ALA A 161 -0.78 15.75 -11.85
C ALA A 161 -1.20 16.28 -13.21
N MET A 162 -2.44 16.00 -13.64
CA MET A 162 -2.93 16.32 -14.97
C MET A 162 -3.95 17.46 -14.95
N THR A 163 -4.02 18.20 -16.05
CA THR A 163 -5.02 19.24 -16.25
C THR A 163 -6.23 18.69 -16.97
N LEU A 164 -7.42 18.81 -16.37
CA LEU A 164 -8.65 18.49 -17.05
C LEU A 164 -9.05 19.61 -18.01
N VAL A 165 -9.22 19.26 -19.28
CA VAL A 165 -9.75 20.17 -20.30
C VAL A 165 -11.22 19.87 -20.55
N ARG A 166 -12.10 20.83 -20.24
CA ARG A 166 -13.52 20.73 -20.52
C ARG A 166 -13.89 21.68 -21.66
N VAL A 167 -14.48 21.12 -22.70
CA VAL A 167 -15.00 21.90 -23.82
C VAL A 167 -16.53 21.91 -23.76
N ARG A 168 -17.13 23.11 -23.71
CA ARG A 168 -18.57 23.31 -23.78
C ARG A 168 -18.92 23.92 -25.12
N LEU A 169 -19.66 23.18 -25.93
CA LEU A 169 -20.21 23.66 -27.18
C LEU A 169 -21.61 24.26 -26.93
N MET A 170 -21.83 25.45 -27.42
CA MET A 170 -23.12 26.11 -27.33
C MET A 170 -23.59 26.45 -28.75
N LYS A 171 -24.89 26.30 -28.98
CA LYS A 171 -25.48 26.55 -30.31
C LYS A 171 -25.49 28.04 -30.68
N ASP A 172 -25.56 28.90 -29.66
CA ASP A 172 -25.70 30.35 -29.81
C ASP A 172 -26.77 30.68 -30.86
N GLU A 173 -26.50 31.54 -31.81
CA GLU A 173 -27.43 31.93 -32.87
C GLU A 173 -27.46 30.98 -34.09
N TYR A 174 -26.74 29.84 -34.01
CA TYR A 174 -26.73 28.89 -35.12
C TYR A 174 -28.08 28.24 -35.34
N MET A 175 -28.70 28.55 -36.49
CA MET A 175 -30.06 28.10 -36.88
C MET A 175 -30.06 26.70 -37.55
N GLY A 176 -28.91 26.16 -37.86
CA GLY A 176 -28.78 24.85 -38.52
C GLY A 176 -29.08 23.65 -37.61
N THR A 177 -29.16 22.46 -38.21
CA THR A 177 -29.37 21.17 -37.58
C THR A 177 -28.06 20.35 -37.52
N GLY A 178 -26.90 21.00 -37.66
CA GLY A 178 -25.61 20.34 -37.64
C GLY A 178 -25.34 19.62 -36.33
N LEU A 179 -24.66 18.47 -36.41
CA LEU A 179 -24.15 17.72 -35.29
C LEU A 179 -22.61 17.83 -35.28
N VAL A 180 -22.02 17.91 -34.10
CA VAL A 180 -20.57 17.75 -33.96
C VAL A 180 -20.30 16.25 -33.83
N SER A 181 -19.67 15.67 -34.86
CA SER A 181 -19.34 14.25 -34.90
C SER A 181 -18.00 13.93 -34.24
N ASP A 182 -17.05 14.87 -34.37
CA ASP A 182 -15.70 14.68 -33.90
C ASP A 182 -15.11 15.95 -33.30
N MET A 183 -14.24 15.75 -32.28
CA MET A 183 -13.39 16.77 -31.71
C MET A 183 -12.00 16.19 -31.50
N THR A 184 -11.00 16.80 -32.10
CA THR A 184 -9.62 16.32 -32.00
C THR A 184 -8.74 17.38 -31.34
N PHE A 185 -8.02 17.00 -30.30
CA PHE A 185 -6.94 17.79 -29.75
C PHE A 185 -5.63 17.42 -30.47
N LYS A 186 -4.88 18.43 -30.90
CA LYS A 186 -3.60 18.23 -31.59
C LYS A 186 -2.47 18.77 -30.71
N ASN A 187 -1.28 18.19 -30.87
CA ASN A 187 -0.07 18.60 -30.16
C ASN A 187 -0.19 18.44 -28.61
N VAL A 188 -0.87 17.40 -28.18
CA VAL A 188 -0.94 16.98 -26.78
C VAL A 188 -0.06 15.76 -26.56
N TYR A 189 0.64 15.72 -25.44
CA TYR A 189 1.35 14.53 -24.99
C TYR A 189 0.37 13.63 -24.24
N THR A 190 0.36 12.35 -24.58
CA THR A 190 -0.49 11.33 -23.94
C THR A 190 0.29 10.41 -23.02
N ALA A 191 1.60 10.50 -23.02
CA ALA A 191 2.48 9.72 -22.17
C ALA A 191 3.69 10.54 -21.74
N GLY A 192 4.28 10.21 -20.60
CA GLY A 192 5.42 10.88 -20.05
C GLY A 192 5.88 10.30 -18.72
N THR A 193 6.61 11.11 -17.97
CA THR A 193 7.03 10.79 -16.60
C THR A 193 6.66 11.93 -15.66
N LEU A 194 6.16 11.57 -14.50
CA LEU A 194 5.87 12.48 -13.39
C LEU A 194 6.99 12.39 -12.37
N ASP A 195 7.49 13.53 -11.90
CA ASP A 195 8.24 13.62 -10.65
C ASP A 195 7.23 13.79 -9.50
N ALA A 196 7.02 12.75 -8.71
CA ALA A 196 6.03 12.75 -7.65
C ALA A 196 6.36 13.70 -6.48
N THR A 197 7.51 14.36 -6.49
CA THR A 197 7.87 15.40 -5.51
C THR A 197 7.50 16.81 -5.98
N ALA A 198 7.45 17.03 -7.28
CA ALA A 198 7.30 18.35 -7.88
C ALA A 198 6.00 18.51 -8.69
N GLY A 199 5.50 17.45 -9.27
CA GLY A 199 4.32 17.43 -10.14
C GLY A 199 4.63 17.69 -11.59
#